data_a06bb64d4ff43da5055b7d47162e19be
#
_entry.id   a06bb64d4ff43da5055b7d47162e19be
#
_cell.length_a   1.000
_cell.length_b   1.000
_cell.length_c   1.000
_cell.angle_alpha   90.00
_cell.angle_beta   90.00
_cell.angle_gamma   90.00
#
_symmetry.space_group_name_H-M   'P 1'
#
loop_
_entity.id
_entity.type
_entity.pdbx_description
1 polymer ?
#
loop_
_entity_poly.entity_id
_entity_poly.type
_entity_poly.pdbx_seq_one_letter_code
_entity_poly.pdbx_strand_id
1 'polypeptide(L)'
;MTPAKERPLRILVAKPGLDGHDRGAKIIARALRDAGFEVIYTGLHQTPEMIVAAAVQEDVDAIGLSIMSGAHMTLFPAVVELLKEKGASDIVVFGGGIIPQDDVPRLKEKGTAEVFLPGSPTQAIIEWIRANIRPRAAAA
;
A
#
# COMPACT_ATOMS: atom_id res chain seq x y z
N MET A 1 -27.28 7.61 -7.33
CA MET A 1 -25.87 7.88 -6.98
C MET A 1 -25.44 6.95 -5.87
N THR A 2 -24.35 6.25 -6.08
CA THR A 2 -23.81 5.34 -5.07
C THR A 2 -23.11 6.14 -3.99
N PRO A 3 -23.47 5.96 -2.71
CA PRO A 3 -22.72 6.60 -1.63
C PRO A 3 -21.23 6.21 -1.68
N ALA A 4 -20.36 7.14 -1.29
CA ALA A 4 -18.91 6.90 -1.34
C ALA A 4 -18.52 5.63 -0.59
N LYS A 5 -19.17 5.33 0.54
CA LYS A 5 -18.90 4.14 1.34
C LYS A 5 -19.23 2.83 0.64
N GLU A 6 -20.03 2.87 -0.44
CA GLU A 6 -20.42 1.67 -1.19
C GLU A 6 -19.55 1.41 -2.41
N ARG A 7 -18.71 2.36 -2.79
CA ARG A 7 -17.78 2.12 -3.89
C ARG A 7 -16.66 1.18 -3.45
N PRO A 8 -16.09 0.38 -4.37
CA PRO A 8 -14.94 -0.45 -4.02
C PRO A 8 -13.77 0.43 -3.57
N LEU A 9 -13.00 -0.06 -2.61
CA LEU A 9 -11.74 0.56 -2.26
C LEU A 9 -10.78 0.44 -3.43
N ARG A 10 -10.04 1.50 -3.68
CA ARG A 10 -9.00 1.52 -4.72
C ARG A 10 -7.64 1.44 -4.06
N ILE A 11 -6.87 0.44 -4.43
CA ILE A 11 -5.59 0.13 -3.79
C ILE A 11 -4.48 0.09 -4.83
N LEU A 12 -3.42 0.84 -4.58
CA LEU A 12 -2.22 0.79 -5.39
C LEU A 12 -1.26 -0.21 -4.78
N VAL A 13 -0.87 -1.22 -5.53
CA VAL A 13 0.16 -2.19 -5.10
C VAL A 13 1.45 -1.83 -5.82
N ALA A 14 2.50 -1.57 -5.05
CA ALA A 14 3.74 -1.06 -5.60
C ALA A 14 4.96 -1.80 -5.05
N LYS A 15 6.01 -1.86 -5.87
CA LYS A 15 7.32 -2.37 -5.48
C LYS A 15 8.35 -1.26 -5.63
N PRO A 16 8.67 -0.58 -4.53
CA PRO A 16 9.67 0.49 -4.60
C PRO A 16 11.08 -0.07 -4.68
N GLY A 17 11.97 0.71 -5.27
CA GLY A 17 13.39 0.39 -5.35
C GLY A 17 13.74 -0.54 -6.51
N LEU A 18 14.90 -1.15 -6.43
CA LEU A 18 15.47 -1.98 -7.49
C LEU A 18 15.19 -3.49 -7.32
N ASP A 19 14.33 -3.83 -6.38
CA ASP A 19 13.95 -5.21 -6.09
C ASP A 19 13.18 -5.81 -7.27
N GLY A 20 13.69 -6.91 -7.82
CA GLY A 20 13.06 -7.59 -8.95
C GLY A 20 12.11 -8.72 -8.56
N HIS A 21 11.84 -8.92 -7.28
CA HIS A 21 11.01 -10.01 -6.79
C HIS A 21 9.53 -9.62 -6.78
N ASP A 22 8.87 -9.67 -7.94
CA ASP A 22 7.50 -9.17 -8.08
C ASP A 22 6.40 -10.22 -7.89
N ARG A 23 6.76 -11.49 -7.74
CA ARG A 23 5.78 -12.57 -7.64
C ARG A 23 4.82 -12.37 -6.47
N GLY A 24 5.34 -12.03 -5.30
CA GLY A 24 4.51 -11.80 -4.12
C GLY A 24 3.56 -10.63 -4.30
N ALA A 25 4.05 -9.54 -4.88
CA ALA A 25 3.22 -8.38 -5.14
C ALA A 25 2.09 -8.70 -6.12
N LYS A 26 2.38 -9.47 -7.16
CA LYS A 26 1.36 -9.89 -8.13
C LYS A 26 0.30 -10.79 -7.52
N ILE A 27 0.71 -11.71 -6.64
CA ILE A 27 -0.23 -12.58 -5.93
C ILE A 27 -1.18 -11.76 -5.06
N ILE A 28 -0.64 -10.81 -4.32
CA ILE A 28 -1.45 -9.92 -3.48
C ILE A 28 -2.39 -9.08 -4.33
N ALA A 29 -1.88 -8.49 -5.41
CA ALA A 29 -2.71 -7.67 -6.30
C ALA A 29 -3.89 -8.48 -6.83
N ARG A 30 -3.65 -9.72 -7.26
CA ARG A 30 -4.70 -10.59 -7.76
C ARG A 30 -5.70 -10.96 -6.67
N ALA A 31 -5.21 -11.31 -5.46
CA ALA A 31 -6.09 -11.67 -4.36
C ALA A 31 -6.99 -10.50 -3.97
N LEU A 32 -6.47 -9.29 -3.94
CA LEU A 32 -7.26 -8.10 -3.64
C LEU A 32 -8.29 -7.82 -4.71
N ARG A 33 -7.91 -7.99 -5.97
CA ARG A 33 -8.85 -7.83 -7.09
C ARG A 33 -9.98 -8.84 -7.02
N ASP A 34 -9.64 -10.10 -6.73
CA ASP A 34 -10.64 -11.16 -6.60
C ASP A 34 -11.57 -10.92 -5.40
N ALA A 35 -11.12 -10.20 -4.40
CA ALA A 35 -11.94 -9.83 -3.24
C ALA A 35 -12.88 -8.65 -3.52
N GLY A 36 -12.81 -8.05 -4.69
CA GLY A 36 -13.71 -6.96 -5.09
C GLY A 36 -13.10 -5.57 -5.01
N PHE A 37 -11.83 -5.43 -4.64
CA PHE A 37 -11.17 -4.13 -4.64
C PHE A 37 -10.74 -3.74 -6.05
N GLU A 38 -10.68 -2.44 -6.31
CA GLU A 38 -10.03 -1.91 -7.51
C GLU A 38 -8.53 -1.86 -7.24
N VAL A 39 -7.74 -2.54 -8.06
CA VAL A 39 -6.31 -2.67 -7.82
C VAL A 39 -5.53 -2.10 -9.01
N ILE A 40 -4.57 -1.25 -8.69
CA ILE A 40 -3.61 -0.74 -9.65
C ILE A 40 -2.24 -1.29 -9.26
N TYR A 41 -1.61 -2.03 -10.16
CA TYR A 41 -0.27 -2.55 -9.93
C TYR A 41 0.73 -1.72 -10.73
N THR A 42 1.69 -1.10 -10.05
CA THR A 42 2.63 -0.18 -10.70
C THR A 42 3.75 -0.88 -11.48
N GLY A 43 4.01 -2.15 -11.18
CA GLY A 43 5.17 -2.84 -11.74
C GLY A 43 6.42 -2.64 -10.90
N LEU A 44 7.56 -3.04 -11.47
CA LEU A 44 8.85 -3.03 -10.80
C LEU A 44 9.53 -1.65 -10.85
N HIS A 45 10.54 -1.51 -10.01
CA HIS A 45 11.50 -0.40 -10.06
C HIS A 45 10.88 0.98 -9.89
N GLN A 46 9.90 1.08 -9.02
CA GLN A 46 9.24 2.35 -8.75
C GLN A 46 9.99 3.16 -7.70
N THR A 47 10.15 4.46 -7.93
CA THR A 47 10.65 5.36 -6.88
C THR A 47 9.48 5.76 -5.98
N PRO A 48 9.75 6.19 -4.73
CA PRO A 48 8.69 6.74 -3.90
C PRO A 48 7.92 7.87 -4.57
N GLU A 49 8.61 8.73 -5.32
CA GLU A 49 8.00 9.83 -6.06
C GLU A 49 7.01 9.32 -7.12
N MET A 50 7.39 8.29 -7.86
CA MET A 50 6.52 7.67 -8.88
C MET A 50 5.30 7.04 -8.24
N ILE A 51 5.49 6.35 -7.11
CA ILE A 51 4.40 5.70 -6.38
C ILE A 51 3.39 6.74 -5.90
N VAL A 52 3.86 7.79 -5.26
CA VAL A 52 2.99 8.83 -4.72
C VAL A 52 2.28 9.59 -5.85
N ALA A 53 2.98 9.88 -6.95
CA ALA A 53 2.36 10.54 -8.10
C ALA A 53 1.22 9.68 -8.68
N ALA A 54 1.43 8.38 -8.82
CA ALA A 54 0.40 7.47 -9.30
C ALA A 54 -0.77 7.40 -8.32
N ALA A 55 -0.48 7.32 -7.03
CA ALA A 55 -1.52 7.23 -5.99
C ALA A 55 -2.43 8.46 -5.99
N VAL A 56 -1.85 9.64 -6.10
CA VAL A 56 -2.60 10.89 -6.12
C VAL A 56 -3.41 10.99 -7.42
N GLN A 57 -2.77 10.68 -8.55
CA GLN A 57 -3.43 10.75 -9.86
C GLN A 57 -4.63 9.80 -9.94
N GLU A 58 -4.48 8.59 -9.41
CA GLU A 58 -5.53 7.57 -9.44
C GLU A 58 -6.51 7.69 -8.27
N ASP A 59 -6.27 8.62 -7.37
CA ASP A 59 -7.12 8.87 -6.20
C ASP A 59 -7.38 7.58 -5.41
N VAL A 60 -6.31 6.89 -5.04
CA VAL A 60 -6.42 5.64 -4.31
C VAL A 60 -6.73 5.86 -2.84
N ASP A 61 -7.32 4.86 -2.21
CA ASP A 61 -7.61 4.89 -0.77
C ASP A 61 -6.43 4.38 0.05
N ALA A 62 -5.60 3.52 -0.56
CA ALA A 62 -4.47 2.93 0.14
C ALA A 62 -3.36 2.55 -0.84
N ILE A 63 -2.14 2.47 -0.29
CA ILE A 63 -0.96 1.99 -1.00
C ILE A 63 -0.43 0.78 -0.25
N GLY A 64 -0.29 -0.34 -0.95
CA GLY A 64 0.37 -1.53 -0.44
C GLY A 64 1.76 -1.64 -1.03
N LEU A 65 2.78 -1.62 -0.18
CA LEU A 65 4.18 -1.71 -0.60
C LEU A 65 4.71 -3.11 -0.36
N SER A 66 5.38 -3.67 -1.36
CA SER A 66 6.02 -4.98 -1.26
C SER A 66 7.52 -4.80 -1.39
N ILE A 67 8.27 -5.12 -0.34
CA ILE A 67 9.71 -4.91 -0.31
C ILE A 67 10.42 -6.17 0.14
N MET A 68 11.30 -6.70 -0.72
CA MET A 68 12.09 -7.91 -0.46
C MET A 68 13.58 -7.59 -0.36
N SER A 69 13.96 -6.33 -0.52
CA SER A 69 15.37 -5.93 -0.66
C SER A 69 16.04 -5.50 0.64
N GLY A 70 15.30 -5.38 1.72
CA GLY A 70 15.83 -4.84 2.98
C GLY A 70 15.79 -3.33 3.09
N ALA A 71 15.34 -2.62 2.07
CA ALA A 71 15.31 -1.15 2.06
C ALA A 71 14.03 -0.56 2.66
N HIS A 72 13.27 -1.35 3.39
CA HIS A 72 11.96 -0.95 3.93
C HIS A 72 12.04 0.26 4.87
N MET A 73 13.09 0.37 5.69
CA MET A 73 13.23 1.48 6.64
C MET A 73 13.46 2.82 5.95
N THR A 74 13.91 2.81 4.70
CA THR A 74 14.08 4.02 3.90
C THR A 74 12.86 4.27 3.03
N LEU A 75 12.35 3.23 2.39
CA LEU A 75 11.32 3.38 1.35
C LEU A 75 9.92 3.64 1.90
N PHE A 76 9.52 2.94 2.99
CA PHE A 76 8.20 3.16 3.58
C PHE A 76 8.05 4.58 4.10
N PRO A 77 8.99 5.08 4.94
CA PRO A 77 8.87 6.45 5.42
C PRO A 77 8.92 7.49 4.30
N ALA A 78 9.69 7.23 3.23
CA ALA A 78 9.77 8.15 2.10
C ALA A 78 8.39 8.32 1.43
N VAL A 79 7.67 7.23 1.24
CA VAL A 79 6.32 7.27 0.66
C VAL A 79 5.38 8.06 1.58
N VAL A 80 5.41 7.78 2.88
CA VAL A 80 4.56 8.47 3.85
C VAL A 80 4.82 9.97 3.84
N GLU A 81 6.09 10.38 3.86
CA GLU A 81 6.46 11.80 3.87
C GLU A 81 6.04 12.51 2.59
N LEU A 82 6.21 11.87 1.43
CA LEU A 82 5.78 12.44 0.16
C LEU A 82 4.27 12.64 0.09
N LEU A 83 3.50 11.69 0.66
CA LEU A 83 2.05 11.85 0.74
C LEU A 83 1.68 13.07 1.58
N LYS A 84 2.37 13.31 2.69
CA LYS A 84 2.15 14.50 3.51
C LYS A 84 2.44 15.78 2.73
N GLU A 85 3.54 15.80 1.98
CA GLU A 85 3.91 16.94 1.16
C GLU A 85 2.88 17.25 0.08
N LYS A 86 2.20 16.23 -0.42
CA LYS A 86 1.17 16.40 -1.45
C LYS A 86 -0.22 16.66 -0.88
N GLY A 87 -0.34 16.77 0.44
CA GLY A 87 -1.65 16.96 1.06
C GLY A 87 -2.54 15.72 1.00
N ALA A 88 -1.93 14.54 0.88
CA ALA A 88 -2.62 13.28 0.72
C ALA A 88 -2.36 12.30 1.86
N SER A 89 -2.15 12.82 3.07
CA SER A 89 -1.83 12.00 4.25
C SER A 89 -2.97 11.07 4.67
N ASP A 90 -4.16 11.24 4.12
CA ASP A 90 -5.28 10.35 4.37
C ASP A 90 -5.23 9.05 3.55
N ILE A 91 -4.31 8.95 2.58
CA ILE A 91 -4.04 7.68 1.91
C ILE A 91 -3.29 6.77 2.89
N VAL A 92 -3.86 5.60 3.16
CA VAL A 92 -3.28 4.65 4.10
C VAL A 92 -2.12 3.90 3.45
N VAL A 93 -0.98 3.81 4.15
CA VAL A 93 0.17 3.03 3.67
C VAL A 93 0.30 1.78 4.52
N PHE A 94 0.30 0.64 3.87
CA PHE A 94 0.58 -0.65 4.50
C PHE A 94 1.56 -1.42 3.61
N GLY A 95 2.04 -2.53 4.09
CA GLY A 95 2.94 -3.28 3.24
C GLY A 95 3.38 -4.59 3.84
N GLY A 96 4.31 -5.22 3.17
CA GLY A 96 4.85 -6.51 3.57
C GLY A 96 6.11 -6.84 2.79
N GLY A 97 6.61 -8.04 3.03
CA GLY A 97 7.82 -8.52 2.41
C GLY A 97 8.72 -9.14 3.45
N ILE A 98 10.01 -9.21 3.17
CA ILE A 98 10.99 -9.72 4.13
C ILE A 98 11.41 -8.55 5.02
N ILE A 99 10.67 -8.37 6.13
CA ILE A 99 10.88 -7.28 7.06
C ILE A 99 11.12 -7.87 8.44
N PRO A 100 12.25 -7.54 9.10
CA PRO A 100 12.49 -8.01 10.46
C PRO A 100 11.37 -7.54 11.40
N GLN A 101 10.95 -8.44 12.27
CA GLN A 101 9.85 -8.18 13.18
C GLN A 101 10.11 -6.96 14.06
N ASP A 102 11.37 -6.73 14.44
CA ASP A 102 11.77 -5.59 15.27
C ASP A 102 11.59 -4.24 14.55
N ASP A 103 11.56 -4.26 13.22
CA ASP A 103 11.38 -3.02 12.45
C ASP A 103 9.91 -2.63 12.31
N VAL A 104 8.98 -3.54 12.57
CA VAL A 104 7.55 -3.27 12.38
C VAL A 104 7.07 -2.11 13.25
N PRO A 105 7.36 -2.08 14.59
CA PRO A 105 6.95 -0.93 15.39
C PRO A 105 7.55 0.39 14.91
N ARG A 106 8.79 0.35 14.42
CA ARG A 106 9.47 1.55 13.92
C ARG A 106 8.79 2.10 12.68
N LEU A 107 8.39 1.20 11.78
CA LEU A 107 7.65 1.62 10.57
C LEU A 107 6.29 2.19 10.94
N LYS A 108 5.61 1.61 11.91
CA LYS A 108 4.33 2.13 12.36
C LYS A 108 4.46 3.52 12.99
N GLU A 109 5.52 3.75 13.76
CA GLU A 109 5.81 5.08 14.32
C GLU A 109 6.01 6.13 13.24
N LYS A 110 6.52 5.71 12.08
CA LYS A 110 6.79 6.62 10.95
C LYS A 110 5.61 6.75 10.00
N GLY A 111 4.46 6.17 10.33
CA GLY A 111 3.23 6.38 9.58
C GLY A 111 2.73 5.21 8.76
N THR A 112 3.42 4.07 8.77
CA THR A 112 2.93 2.85 8.12
C THR A 112 1.82 2.25 8.99
N ALA A 113 0.65 2.01 8.41
CA ALA A 113 -0.50 1.56 9.20
C ALA A 113 -0.38 0.10 9.63
N GLU A 114 0.17 -0.77 8.78
CA GLU A 114 0.35 -2.19 9.10
C GLU A 114 1.43 -2.79 8.23
N VAL A 115 2.11 -3.81 8.77
CA VAL A 115 3.13 -4.56 8.04
C VAL A 115 2.83 -6.05 8.21
N PHE A 116 2.69 -6.75 7.08
CA PHE A 116 2.42 -8.18 7.06
C PHE A 116 3.72 -8.94 6.85
N LEU A 117 4.02 -9.85 7.78
CA LEU A 117 5.25 -10.64 7.72
C LEU A 117 5.11 -11.78 6.70
N PRO A 118 6.23 -12.36 6.25
CA PRO A 118 6.18 -13.50 5.34
C PRO A 118 5.33 -14.62 5.91
N GLY A 119 4.53 -15.23 5.04
CA GLY A 119 3.61 -16.29 5.45
C GLY A 119 2.24 -15.81 5.90
N SER A 120 1.99 -14.51 5.97
CA SER A 120 0.65 -14.00 6.26
C SER A 120 -0.31 -14.43 5.17
N PRO A 121 -1.47 -15.04 5.51
CA PRO A 121 -2.45 -15.42 4.49
C PRO A 121 -3.02 -14.19 3.80
N THR A 122 -3.31 -14.29 2.51
CA THR A 122 -3.95 -13.19 1.78
C THR A 122 -5.28 -12.80 2.39
N GLN A 123 -6.01 -13.77 2.96
CA GLN A 123 -7.27 -13.50 3.62
C GLN A 123 -7.09 -12.55 4.82
N ALA A 124 -6.02 -12.70 5.58
CA ALA A 124 -5.73 -11.80 6.70
C ALA A 124 -5.51 -10.36 6.23
N ILE A 125 -4.85 -10.20 5.09
CA ILE A 125 -4.62 -8.88 4.50
C ILE A 125 -5.95 -8.27 4.05
N ILE A 126 -6.79 -9.04 3.39
CA ILE A 126 -8.11 -8.60 2.93
C ILE A 126 -8.97 -8.17 4.10
N GLU A 127 -9.02 -8.97 5.16
CA GLU A 127 -9.81 -8.65 6.34
C GLU A 127 -9.32 -7.39 7.04
N TRP A 128 -8.00 -7.22 7.13
CA TRP A 128 -7.43 -6.03 7.74
C TRP A 128 -7.83 -4.77 6.92
N ILE A 129 -7.75 -4.85 5.60
CA ILE A 129 -8.12 -3.73 4.74
C ILE A 129 -9.59 -3.36 4.97
N ARG A 130 -10.47 -4.34 4.97
CA ARG A 130 -11.90 -4.09 5.19
C ARG A 130 -12.20 -3.48 6.55
N ALA A 131 -11.43 -3.86 7.56
CA ALA A 131 -11.64 -3.37 8.92
C ALA A 131 -11.04 -1.98 9.16
N ASN A 132 -10.00 -1.60 8.42
CA ASN A 132 -9.18 -0.44 8.77
C ASN A 132 -9.15 0.67 7.73
N ILE A 133 -9.57 0.41 6.49
CA ILE A 133 -9.52 1.39 5.42
C ILE A 133 -10.93 1.72 4.97
N ARG A 134 -11.20 3.00 4.82
CA ARG A 134 -12.49 3.51 4.32
C ARG A 134 -12.26 4.29 3.05
N PRO A 135 -13.26 4.36 2.15
CA PRO A 135 -13.15 5.22 0.98
C PRO A 135 -12.87 6.65 1.40
N ARG A 136 -11.91 7.27 0.73
CA ARG A 136 -11.61 8.69 0.96
C ARG A 136 -12.78 9.53 0.48
N ALA A 137 -12.97 10.68 1.11
CA ALA A 137 -13.92 11.65 0.62
C ALA A 137 -13.49 12.10 -0.77
N ALA A 138 -14.45 12.28 -1.67
CA ALA A 138 -14.16 12.78 -3.00
C ALA A 138 -13.45 14.13 -2.88
N ALA A 139 -12.41 14.33 -3.68
CA ALA A 139 -11.74 15.61 -3.74
C ALA A 139 -12.74 16.66 -4.22
N ALA A 140 -12.88 17.71 -3.45
CA ALA A 140 -13.80 18.78 -3.78
C ALA A 140 -13.37 19.51 -5.04
#